data_d9d73ad18a8d998b2c2d52dc86ca876d
#
_entry.id   d9d73ad18a8d998b2c2d52dc86ca876d
#
_cell.length_a   1.000
_cell.length_b   1.000
_cell.length_c   1.000
_cell.angle_alpha   90.00
_cell.angle_beta   90.00
_cell.angle_gamma   90.00
#
_symmetry.space_group_name_H-M   'P 1'
#
loop_
_entity.id
_entity.type
_entity.pdbx_description
1 polymer ?
#
loop_
_entity_poly.entity_id
_entity_poly.type
_entity_poly.pdbx_seq_one_letter_code
_entity_poly.pdbx_strand_id
1 'polypeptide(L)'
;QLAEKRMVAYAETNPQVTIRYHSVPDGHVDEPPLVVLGQLLNGRTGRLYKALVEEQEVATGAGGGQNGLKFEGMFVLQGTAKEGRTPEEVEQALYAEIERLKTEPVEPRELQKVKNQNAASNFRGLRSNFGLMNQLLVRDAWRGWETINTDQALYDAVTAEDITRVANAYFAPENRAVAVYYRKES
;
A
#
# COMPACT_ATOMS: atom_id res chain seq x y z
N GLN A 1 -7.74 18.10 2.41
CA GLN A 1 -7.79 18.29 0.96
C GLN A 1 -9.26 18.32 0.54
N LEU A 2 -9.65 19.24 -0.35
CA LEU A 2 -11.05 19.42 -0.74
C LEU A 2 -11.34 18.91 -2.16
N ALA A 3 -10.30 18.51 -2.90
CA ALA A 3 -10.40 17.98 -4.26
C ALA A 3 -9.14 17.17 -4.61
N GLU A 4 -9.28 16.27 -5.59
CA GLU A 4 -8.15 15.59 -6.21
C GLU A 4 -7.12 16.59 -6.74
N LYS A 5 -5.85 16.32 -6.53
CA LYS A 5 -4.75 17.04 -7.19
C LYS A 5 -4.13 16.13 -8.24
N ARG A 6 -3.94 16.66 -9.46
CA ARG A 6 -3.37 15.89 -10.56
C ARG A 6 -2.18 16.61 -11.17
N MET A 7 -1.10 15.87 -11.39
CA MET A 7 0.09 16.31 -12.09
C MET A 7 0.33 15.38 -13.29
N VAL A 8 0.71 15.99 -14.42
CA VAL A 8 1.16 15.28 -15.62
C VAL A 8 2.60 15.69 -15.87
N ALA A 9 3.46 14.71 -16.16
CA ALA A 9 4.86 14.95 -16.49
C ALA A 9 5.32 14.07 -17.66
N TYR A 10 6.31 14.53 -18.39
CA TYR A 10 6.97 13.82 -19.48
C TYR A 10 8.42 13.58 -19.10
N ALA A 11 8.86 12.33 -19.13
CA ALA A 11 10.22 11.95 -18.75
C ALA A 11 10.73 10.77 -19.58
N GLU A 12 12.04 10.56 -19.57
CA GLU A 12 12.67 9.38 -20.19
C GLU A 12 12.50 8.13 -19.28
N THR A 13 11.23 7.77 -19.05
CA THR A 13 10.85 6.63 -18.21
C THR A 13 9.72 5.85 -18.87
N ASN A 14 9.44 4.65 -18.39
CA ASN A 14 8.24 3.95 -18.80
C ASN A 14 7.02 4.70 -18.29
N PRO A 15 5.93 4.74 -19.06
CA PRO A 15 4.68 5.35 -18.62
C PRO A 15 4.20 4.73 -17.31
N GLN A 16 3.86 5.57 -16.34
CA GLN A 16 3.48 5.09 -15.00
C GLN A 16 2.54 6.06 -14.30
N VAL A 17 1.83 5.56 -13.33
CA VAL A 17 0.97 6.34 -12.44
C VAL A 17 1.35 6.10 -10.99
N THR A 18 1.34 7.16 -10.19
CA THR A 18 1.46 7.12 -8.74
C THR A 18 0.30 7.88 -8.13
N ILE A 19 -0.43 7.22 -7.23
CA ILE A 19 -1.57 7.77 -6.51
C ILE A 19 -1.21 7.80 -5.03
N ARG A 20 -1.39 8.94 -4.37
CA ARG A 20 -1.12 9.12 -2.95
C ARG A 20 -2.36 9.61 -2.24
N TYR A 21 -2.78 8.88 -1.21
CA TYR A 21 -3.84 9.27 -0.29
C TYR A 21 -3.22 9.75 1.01
N HIS A 22 -3.76 10.82 1.58
CA HIS A 22 -3.44 11.13 2.97
C HIS A 22 -3.92 10.00 3.86
N SER A 23 -3.09 9.61 4.81
CA SER A 23 -3.41 8.58 5.78
C SER A 23 -2.88 8.94 7.17
N VAL A 24 -2.71 7.98 8.02
CA VAL A 24 -2.41 8.17 9.44
C VAL A 24 -0.93 8.03 9.75
N PRO A 25 -0.45 8.71 10.81
CA PRO A 25 0.91 8.52 11.29
C PRO A 25 1.11 7.11 11.86
N ASP A 26 2.35 6.75 12.06
CA ASP A 26 2.75 5.55 12.80
C ASP A 26 2.16 5.57 14.22
N GLY A 27 1.66 4.43 14.68
CA GLY A 27 1.01 4.27 15.98
C GLY A 27 -0.46 4.68 16.06
N HIS A 28 -1.06 5.15 14.99
CA HIS A 28 -2.50 5.37 14.93
C HIS A 28 -3.25 4.03 14.92
N VAL A 29 -4.48 3.99 15.45
CA VAL A 29 -5.31 2.77 15.50
C VAL A 29 -5.60 2.17 14.11
N ASP A 30 -5.62 2.98 13.07
CA ASP A 30 -5.85 2.56 11.69
C ASP A 30 -4.56 2.21 10.92
N GLU A 31 -3.40 2.41 11.52
CA GLU A 31 -2.13 2.06 10.86
C GLU A 31 -2.00 0.55 10.61
N PRO A 32 -2.23 -0.36 11.59
CA PRO A 32 -2.14 -1.79 11.34
C PRO A 32 -3.10 -2.30 10.25
N PRO A 33 -4.40 -1.93 10.20
CA PRO A 33 -5.27 -2.28 9.07
C PRO A 33 -4.77 -1.77 7.72
N LEU A 34 -4.25 -0.54 7.63
CA LEU A 34 -3.71 0.01 6.39
C LEU A 34 -2.43 -0.71 5.93
N VAL A 35 -1.57 -1.12 6.86
CA VAL A 35 -0.37 -1.93 6.55
C VAL A 35 -0.79 -3.30 6.02
N VAL A 36 -1.74 -3.98 6.68
CA VAL A 36 -2.26 -5.29 6.24
C VAL A 36 -2.93 -5.16 4.86
N LEU A 37 -3.71 -4.10 4.63
CA LEU A 37 -4.31 -3.80 3.33
C LEU A 37 -3.23 -3.64 2.25
N GLY A 38 -2.16 -2.90 2.51
CA GLY A 38 -1.03 -2.78 1.59
C GLY A 38 -0.38 -4.13 1.25
N GLN A 39 -0.29 -5.02 2.22
CA GLN A 39 0.25 -6.37 2.01
C GLN A 39 -0.68 -7.28 1.20
N LEU A 40 -2.00 -7.14 1.32
CA LEU A 40 -2.98 -7.81 0.45
C LEU A 40 -2.82 -7.40 -1.01
N LEU A 41 -2.46 -6.15 -1.26
CA LEU A 41 -2.25 -5.63 -2.61
C LEU A 41 -0.94 -6.09 -3.24
N ASN A 42 0.11 -6.33 -2.45
CA ASN A 42 1.49 -6.49 -2.90
C ASN A 42 1.93 -7.93 -3.17
N GLY A 43 3.03 -8.03 -3.95
CA GLY A 43 3.69 -9.28 -4.28
C GLY A 43 3.00 -10.04 -5.41
N ARG A 44 3.67 -11.08 -5.93
CA ARG A 44 3.16 -11.91 -7.05
C ARG A 44 1.83 -12.61 -6.76
N THR A 45 1.50 -12.82 -5.51
CA THR A 45 0.23 -13.42 -5.08
C THR A 45 -0.75 -12.40 -4.51
N GLY A 46 -0.40 -11.10 -4.57
CA GLY A 46 -1.23 -9.98 -4.17
C GLY A 46 -2.22 -9.58 -5.26
N ARG A 47 -3.25 -8.85 -4.86
CA ARG A 47 -4.37 -8.51 -5.75
C ARG A 47 -3.93 -7.67 -6.94
N LEU A 48 -3.05 -6.66 -6.74
CA LEU A 48 -2.62 -5.79 -7.84
C LEU A 48 -1.83 -6.54 -8.92
N TYR A 49 -0.93 -7.46 -8.52
CA TYR A 49 -0.17 -8.23 -9.51
C TYR A 49 -1.09 -9.13 -10.31
N LYS A 50 -1.99 -9.85 -9.65
CA LYS A 50 -2.95 -10.73 -10.33
C LYS A 50 -3.85 -9.96 -11.28
N ALA A 51 -4.49 -8.90 -10.81
CA ALA A 51 -5.45 -8.14 -11.61
C ALA A 51 -4.78 -7.37 -12.76
N LEU A 52 -3.68 -6.64 -12.50
CA LEU A 52 -3.12 -5.72 -13.48
C LEU A 52 -2.08 -6.37 -14.39
N VAL A 53 -1.34 -7.37 -13.88
CA VAL A 53 -0.22 -7.98 -14.63
C VAL A 53 -0.63 -9.30 -15.29
N GLU A 54 -1.34 -10.18 -14.56
CA GLU A 54 -1.70 -11.52 -15.06
C GLU A 54 -3.03 -11.54 -15.81
N GLU A 55 -4.08 -10.90 -15.28
CA GLU A 55 -5.44 -10.98 -15.84
C GLU A 55 -5.69 -9.93 -16.92
N GLN A 56 -5.49 -8.64 -16.60
CA GLN A 56 -5.78 -7.53 -17.53
C GLN A 56 -4.62 -7.20 -18.46
N GLU A 57 -3.40 -7.61 -18.09
CA GLU A 57 -2.18 -7.32 -18.85
C GLU A 57 -1.97 -5.82 -19.18
N VAL A 58 -2.37 -4.94 -18.27
CA VAL A 58 -2.22 -3.48 -18.46
C VAL A 58 -0.91 -2.94 -17.87
N ALA A 59 -0.31 -3.68 -16.93
CA ALA A 59 0.91 -3.24 -16.25
C ALA A 59 2.03 -4.29 -16.31
N THR A 60 3.27 -3.83 -16.23
CA THR A 60 4.45 -4.69 -16.01
C THR A 60 4.71 -4.94 -14.53
N GLY A 61 4.18 -4.07 -13.67
CA GLY A 61 4.25 -4.17 -12.23
C GLY A 61 3.32 -3.16 -11.57
N ALA A 62 2.76 -3.55 -10.44
CA ALA A 62 1.93 -2.70 -9.61
C ALA A 62 2.14 -3.01 -8.12
N GLY A 63 1.94 -2.03 -7.28
CA GLY A 63 2.07 -2.18 -5.84
C GLY A 63 1.52 -0.98 -5.09
N GLY A 64 1.46 -1.11 -3.77
CA GLY A 64 1.00 -0.02 -2.91
C GLY A 64 1.20 -0.36 -1.45
N GLY A 65 1.04 0.63 -0.57
CA GLY A 65 1.15 0.38 0.87
C GLY A 65 1.12 1.64 1.70
N GLN A 66 0.94 1.40 2.99
CA GLN A 66 0.97 2.41 4.03
C GLN A 66 2.42 2.83 4.30
N ASN A 67 2.63 4.12 4.34
CA ASN A 67 3.86 4.75 4.80
C ASN A 67 3.49 5.74 5.92
N GLY A 68 3.48 5.24 7.15
CA GLY A 68 3.30 6.05 8.35
C GLY A 68 4.61 6.77 8.68
N LEU A 69 4.52 8.06 8.92
CA LEU A 69 5.59 8.89 9.45
C LEU A 69 5.22 9.35 10.86
N LYS A 70 6.08 10.11 11.51
CA LYS A 70 5.87 10.52 12.90
C LYS A 70 4.59 11.34 13.14
N PHE A 71 4.23 12.21 12.22
CA PHE A 71 3.12 13.16 12.38
C PHE A 71 2.00 12.97 11.37
N GLU A 72 2.30 12.40 10.23
CA GLU A 72 1.37 12.19 9.12
C GLU A 72 1.66 10.84 8.48
N GLY A 73 0.82 10.41 7.57
CA GLY A 73 1.05 9.23 6.75
C GLY A 73 0.51 9.40 5.34
N MET A 74 0.94 8.51 4.47
CA MET A 74 0.39 8.40 3.14
C MET A 74 0.22 6.94 2.75
N PHE A 75 -0.86 6.63 2.05
CA PHE A 75 -1.00 5.37 1.36
C PHE A 75 -0.68 5.59 -0.12
N VAL A 76 0.24 4.83 -0.65
CA VAL A 76 0.71 4.98 -2.03
C VAL A 76 0.23 3.80 -2.85
N LEU A 77 -0.30 4.05 -4.05
CA LEU A 77 -0.49 3.07 -5.11
C LEU A 77 0.34 3.48 -6.30
N GLN A 78 0.93 2.53 -6.99
CA GLN A 78 1.71 2.78 -8.19
C GLN A 78 1.61 1.63 -9.17
N GLY A 79 1.74 1.95 -10.46
CA GLY A 79 1.82 0.94 -11.51
C GLY A 79 2.53 1.48 -12.73
N THR A 80 3.26 0.60 -13.40
CA THR A 80 3.99 0.89 -14.64
C THR A 80 3.25 0.22 -15.79
N ALA A 81 2.87 1.01 -16.79
CA ALA A 81 2.14 0.51 -17.93
C ALA A 81 2.98 -0.49 -18.76
N LYS A 82 2.31 -1.53 -19.26
CA LYS A 82 2.88 -2.46 -20.23
C LYS A 82 3.02 -1.74 -21.60
N GLU A 83 3.95 -2.17 -22.42
CA GLU A 83 4.11 -1.64 -23.77
C GLU A 83 2.79 -1.71 -24.55
N GLY A 84 2.41 -0.61 -25.19
CA GLY A 84 1.13 -0.45 -25.89
C GLY A 84 -0.08 -0.14 -24.98
N ARG A 85 0.13 0.02 -23.67
CA ARG A 85 -0.89 0.42 -22.70
C ARG A 85 -0.62 1.83 -22.17
N THR A 86 -1.65 2.47 -21.65
CA THR A 86 -1.57 3.84 -21.14
C THR A 86 -1.51 3.88 -19.62
N PRO A 87 -0.96 4.93 -19.00
CA PRO A 87 -1.01 5.11 -17.55
C PRO A 87 -2.45 5.20 -17.01
N GLU A 88 -3.40 5.70 -17.81
CA GLU A 88 -4.82 5.79 -17.43
C GLU A 88 -5.47 4.42 -17.30
N GLU A 89 -5.14 3.46 -18.17
CA GLU A 89 -5.62 2.08 -18.04
C GLU A 89 -5.13 1.47 -16.73
N VAL A 90 -3.87 1.71 -16.36
CA VAL A 90 -3.30 1.27 -15.09
C VAL A 90 -3.98 1.96 -13.91
N GLU A 91 -4.23 3.27 -14.00
CA GLU A 91 -4.93 4.06 -12.98
C GLU A 91 -6.33 3.51 -12.71
N GLN A 92 -7.10 3.24 -13.75
CA GLN A 92 -8.46 2.69 -13.61
C GLN A 92 -8.44 1.29 -12.99
N ALA A 93 -7.49 0.45 -13.37
CA ALA A 93 -7.33 -0.87 -12.79
C ALA A 93 -6.94 -0.82 -11.30
N LEU A 94 -6.08 0.13 -10.90
CA LEU A 94 -5.76 0.37 -9.48
C LEU A 94 -7.00 0.79 -8.69
N TYR A 95 -7.83 1.69 -9.24
CA TYR A 95 -9.08 2.09 -8.59
C TYR A 95 -10.07 0.94 -8.46
N ALA A 96 -10.19 0.10 -9.49
CA ALA A 96 -11.09 -1.05 -9.44
C ALA A 96 -10.74 -1.99 -8.28
N GLU A 97 -9.46 -2.26 -8.03
CA GLU A 97 -9.04 -3.10 -6.91
C GLU A 97 -9.29 -2.45 -5.54
N ILE A 98 -9.17 -1.13 -5.43
CA ILE A 98 -9.54 -0.40 -4.22
C ILE A 98 -11.07 -0.45 -3.98
N GLU A 99 -11.88 -0.27 -5.02
CA GLU A 99 -13.35 -0.36 -4.88
C GLU A 99 -13.80 -1.78 -4.49
N ARG A 100 -13.12 -2.81 -4.96
CA ARG A 100 -13.35 -4.19 -4.49
C ARG A 100 -13.08 -4.34 -2.99
N LEU A 101 -12.01 -3.75 -2.46
CA LEU A 101 -11.72 -3.77 -1.02
C LEU A 101 -12.75 -3.01 -0.17
N LYS A 102 -13.46 -2.03 -0.75
CA LYS A 102 -14.53 -1.29 -0.07
C LYS A 102 -15.84 -2.07 -0.02
N THR A 103 -16.09 -2.94 -0.98
CA THR A 103 -17.40 -3.57 -1.21
C THR A 103 -17.41 -5.08 -0.97
N GLU A 104 -16.26 -5.74 -1.16
CA GLU A 104 -16.11 -7.18 -1.02
C GLU A 104 -15.28 -7.51 0.24
N PRO A 105 -15.76 -8.37 1.13
CA PRO A 105 -14.98 -8.79 2.29
C PRO A 105 -13.72 -9.55 1.86
N VAL A 106 -12.63 -9.34 2.58
CA VAL A 106 -11.39 -10.11 2.37
C VAL A 106 -11.60 -11.55 2.84
N GLU A 107 -11.25 -12.50 1.98
CA GLU A 107 -11.34 -13.92 2.32
C GLU A 107 -10.48 -14.27 3.54
N PRO A 108 -11.00 -15.04 4.52
CA PRO A 108 -10.26 -15.38 5.75
C PRO A 108 -8.89 -16.01 5.48
N ARG A 109 -8.79 -16.84 4.45
CA ARG A 109 -7.53 -17.50 4.06
C ARG A 109 -6.51 -16.49 3.51
N GLU A 110 -6.97 -15.51 2.75
CA GLU A 110 -6.12 -14.44 2.20
C GLU A 110 -5.58 -13.55 3.33
N LEU A 111 -6.45 -13.13 4.24
CA LEU A 111 -6.07 -12.33 5.40
C LEU A 111 -5.07 -13.06 6.30
N GLN A 112 -5.33 -14.34 6.61
CA GLN A 112 -4.42 -15.15 7.44
C GLN A 112 -3.05 -15.34 6.78
N LYS A 113 -3.01 -15.56 5.46
CA LYS A 113 -1.75 -15.64 4.71
C LYS A 113 -0.91 -14.37 4.88
N VAL A 114 -1.51 -13.19 4.74
CA VAL A 114 -0.82 -11.91 4.87
C VAL A 114 -0.33 -11.70 6.31
N LYS A 115 -1.13 -11.98 7.33
CA LYS A 115 -0.71 -11.95 8.73
C LYS A 115 0.50 -12.84 8.99
N ASN A 116 0.48 -14.07 8.50
CA ASN A 116 1.61 -15.00 8.64
C ASN A 116 2.87 -14.49 7.92
N GLN A 117 2.72 -13.88 6.75
CA GLN A 117 3.84 -13.28 6.02
C GLN A 117 4.44 -12.08 6.78
N ASN A 118 3.59 -11.24 7.38
CA ASN A 118 4.02 -10.13 8.22
C ASN A 118 4.81 -10.61 9.43
N ALA A 119 4.26 -11.54 10.19
CA ALA A 119 4.92 -12.14 11.35
C ALA A 119 6.28 -12.76 10.99
N ALA A 120 6.33 -13.52 9.89
CA ALA A 120 7.56 -14.12 9.40
C ALA A 120 8.59 -13.07 8.96
N SER A 121 8.17 -11.96 8.36
CA SER A 121 9.05 -10.87 7.95
C SER A 121 9.62 -10.13 9.16
N ASN A 122 8.78 -9.81 10.14
CA ASN A 122 9.19 -9.19 11.40
C ASN A 122 10.20 -10.06 12.14
N PHE A 123 9.92 -11.35 12.28
CA PHE A 123 10.82 -12.30 12.91
C PHE A 123 12.18 -12.41 12.20
N ARG A 124 12.18 -12.45 10.87
CA ARG A 124 13.44 -12.44 10.09
C ARG A 124 14.25 -11.17 10.32
N GLY A 125 13.59 -10.02 10.40
CA GLY A 125 14.24 -8.74 10.70
C GLY A 125 14.96 -8.70 12.05
N LEU A 126 14.45 -9.45 13.05
CA LEU A 126 15.07 -9.53 14.38
C LEU A 126 16.29 -10.47 14.45
N ARG A 127 16.53 -11.30 13.43
CA ARG A 127 17.63 -12.28 13.44
C ARG A 127 19.01 -11.70 13.19
N SER A 128 19.13 -10.48 12.69
CA SER A 128 20.40 -9.82 12.48
C SER A 128 20.56 -8.64 13.45
N ASN A 129 21.77 -8.43 13.94
CA ASN A 129 22.07 -7.28 14.81
C ASN A 129 21.75 -5.95 14.11
N PHE A 130 22.04 -5.83 12.82
CA PHE A 130 21.68 -4.64 12.04
C PHE A 130 20.16 -4.44 11.93
N GLY A 131 19.41 -5.50 11.65
CA GLY A 131 17.95 -5.45 11.57
C GLY A 131 17.33 -5.07 12.92
N LEU A 132 17.78 -5.68 14.01
CA LEU A 132 17.32 -5.35 15.36
C LEU A 132 17.65 -3.90 15.72
N MET A 133 18.89 -3.47 15.50
CA MET A 133 19.31 -2.09 15.73
C MET A 133 18.43 -1.09 14.97
N ASN A 134 18.21 -1.32 13.68
CA ASN A 134 17.40 -0.43 12.85
C ASN A 134 15.94 -0.38 13.33
N GLN A 135 15.35 -1.51 13.68
CA GLN A 135 14.00 -1.56 14.21
C GLN A 135 13.87 -0.82 15.55
N LEU A 136 14.82 -1.00 16.47
CA LEU A 136 14.83 -0.28 17.75
C LEU A 136 15.00 1.22 17.54
N LEU A 137 15.94 1.62 16.69
CA LEU A 137 16.22 3.04 16.39
C LEU A 137 14.99 3.76 15.82
N VAL A 138 14.35 3.18 14.81
CA VAL A 138 13.17 3.79 14.18
C VAL A 138 12.00 3.89 15.19
N ARG A 139 11.75 2.83 15.96
CA ARG A 139 10.69 2.83 16.97
C ARG A 139 10.95 3.86 18.07
N ASP A 140 12.18 3.91 18.56
CA ASP A 140 12.56 4.85 19.64
C ASP A 140 12.36 6.31 19.18
N ALA A 141 12.74 6.62 17.95
CA ALA A 141 12.54 7.96 17.37
C ALA A 141 11.06 8.37 17.25
N TRP A 142 10.12 7.42 17.15
CA TRP A 142 8.71 7.67 16.86
C TRP A 142 7.80 7.43 18.07
N ARG A 143 7.82 6.24 18.67
CA ARG A 143 6.85 5.80 19.70
C ARG A 143 7.46 5.16 20.94
N GLY A 144 8.78 4.98 20.97
CA GLY A 144 9.48 4.20 21.98
C GLY A 144 9.82 2.79 21.49
N TRP A 145 11.01 2.35 21.83
CA TRP A 145 11.56 1.05 21.40
C TRP A 145 10.76 -0.16 21.93
N GLU A 146 10.07 -0.01 23.05
CA GLU A 146 9.27 -1.07 23.71
C GLU A 146 8.16 -1.60 22.80
N THR A 147 7.70 -0.80 21.83
CA THR A 147 6.65 -1.18 20.89
C THR A 147 7.02 -2.38 20.03
N ILE A 148 8.31 -2.74 19.93
CA ILE A 148 8.76 -3.96 19.28
C ILE A 148 8.11 -5.23 19.83
N ASN A 149 7.71 -5.20 21.10
CA ASN A 149 7.10 -6.35 21.80
C ASN A 149 5.58 -6.42 21.59
N THR A 150 4.93 -5.35 21.16
CA THR A 150 3.46 -5.23 21.11
C THR A 150 2.91 -5.09 19.70
N ASP A 151 3.68 -4.53 18.77
CA ASP A 151 3.21 -4.24 17.41
C ASP A 151 2.65 -5.46 16.69
N GLN A 152 3.28 -6.64 16.84
CA GLN A 152 2.80 -7.85 16.14
C GLN A 152 1.36 -8.20 16.52
N ALA A 153 0.99 -8.06 17.79
CA ALA A 153 -0.36 -8.35 18.25
C ALA A 153 -1.41 -7.42 17.62
N LEU A 154 -1.04 -6.16 17.31
CA LEU A 154 -1.92 -5.22 16.61
C LEU A 154 -2.20 -5.67 15.17
N TYR A 155 -1.19 -6.16 14.45
CA TYR A 155 -1.38 -6.69 13.09
C TYR A 155 -2.17 -8.01 13.08
N ASP A 156 -1.96 -8.87 14.08
CA ASP A 156 -2.69 -10.15 14.22
C ASP A 156 -4.18 -9.93 14.56
N ALA A 157 -4.51 -8.85 15.24
CA ALA A 157 -5.88 -8.49 15.61
C ALA A 157 -6.72 -7.93 14.44
N VAL A 158 -6.10 -7.49 13.33
CA VAL A 158 -6.81 -6.89 12.18
C VAL A 158 -7.86 -7.86 11.61
N THR A 159 -9.08 -7.39 11.38
CA THR A 159 -10.18 -8.17 10.80
C THR A 159 -10.47 -7.78 9.35
N ALA A 160 -11.31 -8.56 8.66
CA ALA A 160 -11.77 -8.22 7.30
C ALA A 160 -12.61 -6.94 7.30
N GLU A 161 -13.40 -6.74 8.36
CA GLU A 161 -14.21 -5.54 8.58
C GLU A 161 -13.33 -4.30 8.75
N ASP A 162 -12.19 -4.41 9.44
CA ASP A 162 -11.22 -3.32 9.56
C ASP A 162 -10.65 -2.92 8.21
N ILE A 163 -10.34 -3.88 7.35
CA ILE A 163 -9.86 -3.61 5.98
C ILE A 163 -10.90 -2.82 5.18
N THR A 164 -12.16 -3.28 5.19
CA THR A 164 -13.26 -2.60 4.50
C THR A 164 -13.51 -1.21 5.08
N ARG A 165 -13.44 -1.05 6.38
CA ARG A 165 -13.61 0.22 7.08
C ARG A 165 -12.54 1.24 6.68
N VAL A 166 -11.26 0.88 6.74
CA VAL A 166 -10.19 1.80 6.37
C VAL A 166 -10.17 2.08 4.86
N ALA A 167 -10.52 1.10 4.02
CA ALA A 167 -10.65 1.33 2.58
C ALA A 167 -11.71 2.42 2.28
N ASN A 168 -12.86 2.38 2.94
CA ASN A 168 -13.90 3.39 2.79
C ASN A 168 -13.49 4.75 3.40
N ALA A 169 -12.77 4.76 4.52
CA ALA A 169 -12.40 5.98 5.22
C ALA A 169 -11.32 6.79 4.48
N TYR A 170 -10.33 6.13 3.88
CA TYR A 170 -9.13 6.81 3.38
C TYR A 170 -9.05 6.93 1.86
N PHE A 171 -9.71 6.07 1.07
CA PHE A 171 -9.55 6.07 -0.39
C PHE A 171 -10.68 6.81 -1.13
N ALA A 172 -11.08 7.95 -0.59
CA ALA A 172 -12.00 8.86 -1.26
C ALA A 172 -11.27 9.67 -2.36
N PRO A 173 -11.95 10.01 -3.48
CA PRO A 173 -11.35 10.78 -4.57
C PRO A 173 -10.77 12.12 -4.13
N GLU A 174 -11.45 12.83 -3.24
CA GLU A 174 -11.01 14.12 -2.69
C GLU A 174 -9.77 14.02 -1.80
N ASN A 175 -9.42 12.84 -1.33
CA ASN A 175 -8.27 12.61 -0.46
C ASN A 175 -7.00 12.21 -1.22
N ARG A 176 -7.00 12.23 -2.57
CA ARG A 176 -5.88 11.75 -3.36
C ARG A 176 -5.15 12.81 -4.15
N ALA A 177 -3.88 12.56 -4.39
CA ALA A 177 -3.05 13.23 -5.38
C ALA A 177 -2.53 12.20 -6.39
N VAL A 178 -2.63 12.51 -7.67
CA VAL A 178 -2.27 11.62 -8.79
C VAL A 178 -1.13 12.24 -9.58
N ALA A 179 -0.08 11.49 -9.83
CA ALA A 179 1.00 11.84 -10.73
C ALA A 179 1.06 10.85 -11.88
N VAL A 180 0.87 11.35 -13.10
CA VAL A 180 0.92 10.57 -14.34
C VAL A 180 2.18 10.94 -15.10
N TYR A 181 2.95 9.93 -15.47
CA TYR A 181 4.18 10.10 -16.24
C TYR A 181 4.03 9.43 -17.60
N TYR A 182 4.27 10.21 -18.65
CA TYR A 182 4.37 9.72 -20.02
C TYR A 182 5.83 9.67 -20.45
N ARG A 183 6.12 8.73 -21.36
CA ARG A 183 7.43 8.70 -22.01
C ARG A 183 7.59 9.95 -22.87
N LYS A 184 8.68 10.67 -22.70
CA LYS A 184 9.04 11.75 -23.63
C LYS A 184 9.46 11.12 -24.95
N GLU A 185 8.81 11.50 -26.04
CA GLU A 185 9.28 11.17 -27.40
C GLU A 185 10.58 11.93 -27.66
N SER A 186 11.59 11.21 -28.16
CA SER A 186 12.89 11.74 -28.54
C SER A 186 12.84 12.44 -29.91
#